data_0bc8caa15e6a7aecde4aa8b6f2dceafc
#
_entry.id   0bc8caa15e6a7aecde4aa8b6f2dceafc
#
_cell.length_a   1.000
_cell.length_b   1.000
_cell.length_c   1.000
_cell.angle_alpha   90.00
_cell.angle_beta   90.00
_cell.angle_gamma   90.00
#
_symmetry.space_group_name_H-M   'P 1'
#
loop_
_entity.id
_entity.type
_entity.pdbx_description
1 polymer ?
#
loop_
_entity_poly.entity_id
_entity_poly.type
_entity_poly.pdbx_seq_one_letter_code
_entity_poly.pdbx_strand_id
1 'polypeptide(L)'
;RFNGDNVLASNFKEVKAIQENDNITISWQTLNESNTKSFTVERSGNAKDFVGISTIPAKHAATNSYSYTDKNPLYGDNYYRIKENAANGTFTYSQTLKVVFENGNNISLYPNPAKNTVTIKGLDKNATAVIKITDMNGRKISKFNFSNTSIATLSIRALAQGSYFILVEQNGKVTKLRMVKE
;
A
#
# COMPACT_ATOMS: atom_id res chain seq x y z
N ARG A 1 27.93 43.66 6.12
CA ARG A 1 28.45 42.28 6.27
C ARG A 1 27.26 41.44 6.67
N PHE A 2 26.71 40.66 5.74
CA PHE A 2 25.73 39.63 6.07
C PHE A 2 26.50 38.42 6.54
N ASN A 3 26.51 38.16 7.85
CA ASN A 3 26.87 36.86 8.38
C ASN A 3 25.73 35.91 7.97
N GLY A 4 25.96 35.15 6.90
CA GLY A 4 25.10 34.03 6.58
C GLY A 4 25.30 32.97 7.65
N ASP A 5 24.38 32.88 8.61
CA ASP A 5 24.27 31.71 9.46
C ASP A 5 24.00 30.51 8.55
N ASN A 6 25.05 29.75 8.33
CA ASN A 6 24.96 28.46 7.69
C ASN A 6 24.15 27.55 8.66
N VAL A 7 22.83 27.60 8.52
CA VAL A 7 21.96 26.66 9.23
C VAL A 7 22.27 25.29 8.64
N LEU A 8 23.11 24.53 9.32
CA LEU A 8 23.35 23.14 8.97
C LEU A 8 21.97 22.41 9.03
N ALA A 9 21.47 22.05 7.87
CA ALA A 9 20.36 21.12 7.77
C ALA A 9 20.72 19.85 8.56
N SER A 10 19.77 19.24 9.25
CA SER A 10 20.05 17.99 9.92
C SER A 10 20.50 16.96 8.88
N ASN A 11 21.58 16.27 9.18
CA ASN A 11 22.10 15.27 8.26
C ASN A 11 21.29 13.99 8.44
N PHE A 12 20.44 13.65 7.46
CA PHE A 12 19.88 12.31 7.38
C PHE A 12 21.01 11.30 7.23
N LYS A 13 21.25 10.50 8.28
CA LYS A 13 22.28 9.46 8.28
C LYS A 13 21.83 8.23 7.51
N GLU A 14 20.56 7.87 7.67
CA GLU A 14 19.93 6.72 7.04
C GLU A 14 18.44 6.98 6.87
N VAL A 15 17.87 6.59 5.74
CA VAL A 15 16.42 6.59 5.50
C VAL A 15 16.05 5.29 4.81
N LYS A 16 15.09 4.55 5.36
CA LYS A 16 14.62 3.25 4.86
C LYS A 16 13.11 3.21 4.80
N ALA A 17 12.57 2.45 3.85
CA ALA A 17 11.16 2.10 3.79
C ALA A 17 11.05 0.62 3.39
N ILE A 18 10.32 -0.17 4.19
CA ILE A 18 10.23 -1.62 4.03
C ILE A 18 8.77 -2.03 4.17
N GLN A 19 8.29 -2.89 3.27
CA GLN A 19 6.99 -3.53 3.44
C GLN A 19 7.09 -4.60 4.53
N GLU A 20 6.18 -4.53 5.50
CA GLU A 20 5.97 -5.51 6.56
C GLU A 20 4.51 -5.93 6.58
N ASN A 21 4.21 -7.10 6.04
CA ASN A 21 2.83 -7.58 5.84
C ASN A 21 1.98 -6.57 5.04
N ASP A 22 0.90 -6.08 5.62
CA ASP A 22 -0.05 -5.12 5.02
C ASP A 22 0.32 -3.64 5.28
N ASN A 23 1.52 -3.37 5.76
CA ASN A 23 1.98 -2.02 6.10
C ASN A 23 3.32 -1.71 5.42
N ILE A 24 3.69 -0.43 5.39
CA ILE A 24 5.04 0.00 5.04
C ILE A 24 5.61 0.75 6.24
N THR A 25 6.74 0.29 6.77
CA THR A 25 7.47 0.95 7.85
C THR A 25 8.56 1.83 7.26
N ILE A 26 8.50 3.13 7.56
CA ILE A 26 9.49 4.13 7.17
C ILE A 26 10.32 4.45 8.42
N SER A 27 11.65 4.34 8.34
CA SER A 27 12.57 4.66 9.43
C SER A 27 13.69 5.58 8.95
N TRP A 28 14.13 6.47 9.84
CA TRP A 28 15.26 7.34 9.55
C TRP A 28 16.08 7.67 10.79
N GLN A 29 17.32 8.03 10.58
CA GLN A 29 18.23 8.53 11.60
C GLN A 29 18.72 9.90 11.21
N THR A 30 18.87 10.76 12.21
CA THR A 30 19.37 12.13 12.06
C THR A 30 20.51 12.41 13.02
N LEU A 31 21.35 13.38 12.63
CA LEU A 31 22.41 13.95 13.44
C LEU A 31 22.17 15.47 13.54
N ASN A 32 22.47 16.05 14.72
CA ASN A 32 22.50 17.51 14.92
C ASN A 32 21.18 18.25 14.60
N GLU A 33 20.12 17.99 15.34
CA GLU A 33 18.80 18.61 15.17
C GLU A 33 18.67 19.99 15.82
N SER A 34 19.72 20.80 15.88
CA SER A 34 19.75 22.06 16.66
C SER A 34 18.69 23.08 16.20
N ASN A 35 18.28 23.07 14.96
CA ASN A 35 17.27 23.97 14.40
C ASN A 35 16.04 23.23 13.81
N THR A 36 15.91 21.95 14.06
CA THR A 36 14.82 21.13 13.54
C THR A 36 13.60 21.21 14.45
N LYS A 37 12.43 21.55 13.91
CA LYS A 37 11.16 21.58 14.64
C LYS A 37 10.46 20.23 14.60
N SER A 38 10.38 19.63 13.40
CA SER A 38 9.66 18.38 13.18
C SER A 38 10.04 17.73 11.85
N PHE A 39 9.65 16.48 11.70
CA PHE A 39 9.74 15.72 10.47
C PHE A 39 8.34 15.36 9.96
N THR A 40 8.03 15.65 8.70
CA THR A 40 6.80 15.21 8.04
C THR A 40 7.14 14.05 7.12
N VAL A 41 6.49 12.91 7.33
CA VAL A 41 6.54 11.79 6.39
C VAL A 41 5.58 12.10 5.26
N GLU A 42 6.09 12.13 4.04
CA GLU A 42 5.30 12.37 2.83
C GLU A 42 5.27 11.14 1.95
N ARG A 43 4.11 10.86 1.34
CA ARG A 43 3.88 9.75 0.41
C ARG A 43 3.37 10.26 -0.93
N SER A 44 3.75 9.57 -2.02
CA SER A 44 3.26 9.78 -3.38
C SER A 44 3.07 8.45 -4.10
N GLY A 45 2.10 8.37 -5.02
CA GLY A 45 1.93 7.22 -5.92
C GLY A 45 2.68 7.38 -7.25
N ASN A 46 3.24 8.55 -7.54
CA ASN A 46 3.84 8.88 -8.85
C ASN A 46 5.18 9.62 -8.77
N ALA A 47 5.78 9.71 -7.57
CA ALA A 47 7.02 10.42 -7.26
C ALA A 47 6.98 11.95 -7.53
N LYS A 48 5.82 12.54 -7.79
CA LYS A 48 5.62 13.96 -8.09
C LYS A 48 4.72 14.62 -7.05
N ASP A 49 3.53 14.10 -6.86
CA ASP A 49 2.49 14.67 -6.01
C ASP A 49 2.59 14.05 -4.62
N PHE A 50 3.36 14.67 -3.72
CA PHE A 50 3.57 14.22 -2.37
C PHE A 50 2.54 14.81 -1.41
N VAL A 51 1.99 13.96 -0.53
CA VAL A 51 1.06 14.33 0.53
C VAL A 51 1.67 13.96 1.87
N GLY A 52 1.61 14.89 2.84
CA GLY A 52 2.01 14.64 4.23
C GLY A 52 1.04 13.66 4.90
N ILE A 53 1.56 12.55 5.41
CA ILE A 53 0.77 11.50 6.07
C ILE A 53 1.00 11.42 7.57
N SER A 54 2.10 11.99 8.07
CA SER A 54 2.39 12.11 9.51
C SER A 54 3.39 13.22 9.77
N THR A 55 3.33 13.82 10.97
CA THR A 55 4.33 14.78 11.44
C THR A 55 4.78 14.38 12.85
N ILE A 56 6.10 14.27 13.04
CA ILE A 56 6.75 13.81 14.28
C ILE A 56 7.67 14.91 14.78
N PRO A 57 7.55 15.34 16.04
CA PRO A 57 8.43 16.36 16.64
C PRO A 57 9.90 15.89 16.66
N ALA A 58 10.82 16.85 16.54
CA ALA A 58 12.25 16.59 16.71
C ALA A 58 12.59 16.23 18.16
N LYS A 59 13.56 15.35 18.37
CA LYS A 59 14.01 14.87 19.69
C LYS A 59 15.18 15.67 20.27
N HIS A 60 15.89 16.41 19.42
CA HIS A 60 17.00 17.31 19.78
C HIS A 60 18.19 16.64 20.49
N ALA A 61 18.40 15.33 20.31
CA ALA A 61 19.61 14.66 20.77
C ALA A 61 20.71 14.66 19.69
N ALA A 62 21.94 14.33 20.05
CA ALA A 62 23.06 14.27 19.09
C ALA A 62 22.85 13.26 17.96
N THR A 63 22.15 12.17 18.25
CA THR A 63 21.69 11.16 17.28
C THR A 63 20.29 10.75 17.62
N ASN A 64 19.41 10.73 16.64
CA ASN A 64 18.01 10.35 16.83
C ASN A 64 17.58 9.30 15.82
N SER A 65 16.72 8.41 16.27
CA SER A 65 16.06 7.42 15.43
C SER A 65 14.56 7.60 15.49
N TYR A 66 13.92 7.50 14.32
CA TYR A 66 12.49 7.67 14.11
C TYR A 66 11.93 6.52 13.31
N SER A 67 10.64 6.25 13.51
CA SER A 67 9.89 5.29 12.73
C SER A 67 8.44 5.73 12.60
N TYR A 68 7.86 5.46 11.46
CA TYR A 68 6.44 5.63 11.18
C TYR A 68 5.93 4.44 10.37
N THR A 69 4.78 3.89 10.73
CA THR A 69 4.14 2.79 9.99
C THR A 69 2.93 3.33 9.23
N ASP A 70 3.03 3.32 7.90
CA ASP A 70 1.89 3.57 7.02
C ASP A 70 1.02 2.31 6.98
N LYS A 71 -0.17 2.41 7.61
CA LYS A 71 -1.14 1.30 7.73
C LYS A 71 -2.07 1.19 6.51
N ASN A 72 -2.03 2.18 5.63
CA ASN A 72 -2.86 2.23 4.44
C ASN A 72 -2.03 2.67 3.22
N PRO A 73 -0.97 1.92 2.85
CA PRO A 73 -0.18 2.24 1.67
C PRO A 73 -1.04 2.14 0.41
N LEU A 74 -0.63 2.84 -0.65
CA LEU A 74 -1.26 2.67 -1.96
C LEU A 74 -0.90 1.29 -2.51
N TYR A 75 -1.80 0.66 -3.23
CA TYR A 75 -1.46 -0.56 -3.95
C TYR A 75 -0.49 -0.24 -5.11
N GLY A 76 0.56 -1.05 -5.28
CA GLY A 76 1.61 -0.81 -6.26
C GLY A 76 2.69 0.15 -5.77
N ASP A 77 3.09 1.09 -6.61
CA ASP A 77 4.18 2.00 -6.34
C ASP A 77 3.86 3.01 -5.23
N ASN A 78 4.68 3.03 -4.18
CA ASN A 78 4.68 4.05 -3.15
C ASN A 78 6.04 4.71 -3.10
N TYR A 79 6.06 6.02 -3.07
CA TYR A 79 7.25 6.84 -2.92
C TYR A 79 7.16 7.58 -1.60
N TYR A 80 8.20 7.46 -0.76
CA TYR A 80 8.26 8.13 0.53
C TYR A 80 9.46 9.06 0.58
N ARG A 81 9.29 10.19 1.26
CA ARG A 81 10.38 11.07 1.65
C ARG A 81 10.08 11.70 3.00
N ILE A 82 11.11 12.14 3.68
CA ILE A 82 11.00 12.86 4.94
C ILE A 82 11.27 14.32 4.65
N LYS A 83 10.30 15.18 4.99
CA LYS A 83 10.46 16.63 5.01
C LYS A 83 10.87 17.05 6.41
N GLU A 84 12.07 17.54 6.57
CA GLU A 84 12.53 18.21 7.78
C GLU A 84 12.00 19.65 7.78
N ASN A 85 11.31 20.03 8.83
CA ASN A 85 10.81 21.38 9.03
C ASN A 85 11.67 22.08 10.09
N ALA A 86 12.36 23.14 9.72
CA ALA A 86 13.17 23.91 10.64
C ALA A 86 12.33 24.92 11.45
N ALA A 87 12.85 25.36 12.60
CA ALA A 87 12.19 26.32 13.45
C ALA A 87 12.02 27.70 12.81
N ASN A 88 12.90 28.06 11.88
CA ASN A 88 12.83 29.32 11.11
C ASN A 88 11.86 29.28 9.91
N GLY A 89 11.12 28.17 9.71
CA GLY A 89 10.15 27.99 8.64
C GLY A 89 10.74 27.46 7.31
N THR A 90 12.05 27.26 7.20
CA THR A 90 12.64 26.57 6.06
C THR A 90 12.46 25.06 6.15
N PHE A 91 12.71 24.35 5.06
CA PHE A 91 12.61 22.89 5.05
C PHE A 91 13.63 22.27 4.10
N THR A 92 13.97 21.01 4.37
CA THR A 92 14.76 20.17 3.49
C THR A 92 14.13 18.79 3.33
N TYR A 93 14.54 18.03 2.31
CA TYR A 93 14.04 16.69 2.07
C TYR A 93 15.13 15.64 2.17
N SER A 94 14.76 14.46 2.63
CA SER A 94 15.57 13.27 2.43
C SER A 94 15.56 12.82 0.96
N GLN A 95 16.36 11.82 0.65
CA GLN A 95 16.16 11.05 -0.59
C GLN A 95 14.74 10.48 -0.66
N THR A 96 14.23 10.32 -1.88
CA THR A 96 12.96 9.62 -2.13
C THR A 96 13.21 8.13 -2.22
N LEU A 97 12.42 7.35 -1.48
CA LEU A 97 12.45 5.89 -1.47
C LEU A 97 11.25 5.33 -2.21
N LYS A 98 11.45 4.33 -3.05
CA LYS A 98 10.38 3.58 -3.71
C LYS A 98 10.17 2.24 -3.03
N VAL A 99 8.92 1.93 -2.69
CA VAL A 99 8.47 0.61 -2.23
C VAL A 99 7.28 0.18 -3.07
N VAL A 100 7.34 -1.01 -3.64
CA VAL A 100 6.18 -1.61 -4.31
C VAL A 100 5.38 -2.34 -3.25
N PHE A 101 4.17 -1.84 -2.94
CA PHE A 101 3.28 -2.50 -2.01
C PHE A 101 2.43 -3.52 -2.75
N GLU A 102 2.65 -4.77 -2.43
CA GLU A 102 1.83 -5.87 -2.89
C GLU A 102 1.15 -6.50 -1.68
N ASN A 103 -0.17 -6.43 -1.61
CA ASN A 103 -0.88 -7.26 -0.66
C ASN A 103 -0.51 -8.71 -0.95
N GLY A 104 0.14 -9.36 0.01
CA GLY A 104 0.49 -10.78 -0.03
C GLY A 104 -0.74 -11.71 -0.02
N ASN A 105 -1.91 -11.16 -0.20
CA ASN A 105 -3.16 -11.88 -0.32
C ASN A 105 -3.18 -12.62 -1.66
N ASN A 106 -2.58 -13.82 -1.68
CA ASN A 106 -2.77 -14.75 -2.78
C ASN A 106 -4.27 -15.06 -2.89
N ILE A 107 -4.92 -14.42 -3.88
CA ILE A 107 -6.33 -14.72 -4.14
C ILE A 107 -6.42 -16.17 -4.56
N SER A 108 -7.18 -16.93 -3.79
CA SER A 108 -7.41 -18.36 -4.01
C SER A 108 -8.91 -18.66 -3.98
N LEU A 109 -9.31 -19.75 -4.62
CA LEU A 109 -10.70 -20.22 -4.61
C LEU A 109 -10.78 -21.68 -4.15
N TYR A 110 -11.81 -22.00 -3.41
CA TYR A 110 -12.12 -23.36 -2.97
C TYR A 110 -13.63 -23.52 -2.65
N PRO A 111 -14.15 -24.75 -2.69
CA PRO A 111 -13.52 -25.92 -3.29
C PRO A 111 -13.35 -25.76 -4.79
N ASN A 112 -12.45 -26.51 -5.38
CA ASN A 112 -12.29 -26.61 -6.81
C ASN A 112 -11.81 -28.04 -7.14
N PRO A 113 -12.64 -28.90 -7.72
CA PRO A 113 -14.00 -28.67 -8.25
C PRO A 113 -15.05 -28.27 -7.22
N ALA A 114 -16.09 -27.56 -7.65
CA ALA A 114 -17.18 -27.01 -6.81
C ALA A 114 -18.56 -27.41 -7.31
N LYS A 115 -19.48 -27.74 -6.36
CA LYS A 115 -20.86 -28.14 -6.69
C LYS A 115 -21.86 -26.97 -6.61
N ASN A 116 -21.99 -26.34 -5.46
CA ASN A 116 -23.05 -25.33 -5.21
C ASN A 116 -22.50 -23.94 -4.95
N THR A 117 -21.37 -23.86 -4.28
CA THR A 117 -20.73 -22.60 -3.88
C THR A 117 -19.22 -22.67 -4.10
N VAL A 118 -18.62 -21.52 -4.32
CA VAL A 118 -17.17 -21.34 -4.33
C VAL A 118 -16.83 -20.17 -3.44
N THR A 119 -15.78 -20.30 -2.65
CA THR A 119 -15.28 -19.27 -1.76
C THR A 119 -13.96 -18.73 -2.30
N ILE A 120 -13.86 -17.41 -2.37
CA ILE A 120 -12.66 -16.68 -2.75
C ILE A 120 -12.07 -16.11 -1.47
N LYS A 121 -10.79 -16.39 -1.20
CA LYS A 121 -9.99 -15.81 -0.11
C LYS A 121 -8.92 -14.88 -0.64
N GLY A 122 -8.39 -14.05 0.25
CA GLY A 122 -7.30 -13.14 -0.09
C GLY A 122 -7.77 -11.84 -0.73
N LEU A 123 -9.03 -11.44 -0.54
CA LEU A 123 -9.49 -10.11 -0.94
C LEU A 123 -8.94 -9.06 0.04
N ASP A 124 -8.68 -7.87 -0.47
CA ASP A 124 -8.32 -6.72 0.36
C ASP A 124 -9.59 -6.12 0.99
N LYS A 125 -9.70 -6.22 2.31
CA LYS A 125 -10.85 -5.69 3.06
C LYS A 125 -11.00 -4.16 2.97
N ASN A 126 -9.94 -3.44 2.56
CA ASN A 126 -9.96 -1.98 2.46
C ASN A 126 -10.34 -1.48 1.06
N ALA A 127 -10.62 -2.39 0.12
CA ALA A 127 -11.00 -2.07 -1.25
C ALA A 127 -12.24 -2.85 -1.69
N THR A 128 -12.98 -2.31 -2.66
CA THR A 128 -14.07 -3.04 -3.30
C THR A 128 -13.51 -4.04 -4.30
N ALA A 129 -13.88 -5.31 -4.14
CA ALA A 129 -13.59 -6.35 -5.12
C ALA A 129 -14.77 -6.51 -6.09
N VAL A 130 -14.49 -6.44 -7.39
CA VAL A 130 -15.43 -6.79 -8.45
C VAL A 130 -15.10 -8.20 -8.94
N ILE A 131 -16.02 -9.14 -8.72
CA ILE A 131 -15.84 -10.53 -9.12
C ILE A 131 -16.74 -10.84 -10.31
N LYS A 132 -16.17 -11.31 -11.40
CA LYS A 132 -16.88 -11.68 -12.63
C LYS A 132 -16.68 -13.18 -12.88
N ILE A 133 -17.76 -13.88 -13.23
CA ILE A 133 -17.70 -15.26 -13.73
C ILE A 133 -17.86 -15.20 -15.24
N THR A 134 -16.94 -15.84 -15.96
CA THR A 134 -17.00 -15.98 -17.43
C THR A 134 -16.90 -17.44 -17.84
N ASP A 135 -17.46 -17.79 -19.00
CA ASP A 135 -17.16 -19.06 -19.64
C ASP A 135 -15.72 -19.06 -20.21
N MET A 136 -15.33 -20.19 -20.79
CA MET A 136 -13.98 -20.36 -21.37
C MET A 136 -13.72 -19.45 -22.57
N ASN A 137 -14.78 -18.94 -23.23
CA ASN A 137 -14.70 -17.99 -24.34
C ASN A 137 -14.68 -16.53 -23.88
N GLY A 138 -14.68 -16.28 -22.56
CA GLY A 138 -14.66 -14.94 -22.00
C GLY A 138 -16.05 -14.25 -21.92
N ARG A 139 -17.14 -14.94 -22.29
CA ARG A 139 -18.48 -14.40 -22.18
C ARG A 139 -18.85 -14.26 -20.71
N LYS A 140 -19.22 -13.05 -20.29
CA LYS A 140 -19.64 -12.76 -18.93
C LYS A 140 -20.95 -13.46 -18.59
N ILE A 141 -20.95 -14.19 -17.46
CA ILE A 141 -22.13 -14.89 -16.93
C ILE A 141 -22.71 -14.12 -15.73
N SER A 142 -21.86 -13.73 -14.78
CA SER A 142 -22.28 -13.04 -13.57
C SER A 142 -21.27 -12.01 -13.12
N LYS A 143 -21.73 -11.02 -12.33
CA LYS A 143 -20.89 -10.00 -11.68
C LYS A 143 -21.37 -9.79 -10.25
N PHE A 144 -20.43 -9.69 -9.32
CA PHE A 144 -20.65 -9.45 -7.90
C PHE A 144 -19.71 -8.36 -7.42
N ASN A 145 -20.14 -7.57 -6.43
CA ASN A 145 -19.32 -6.59 -5.76
C ASN A 145 -19.25 -6.94 -4.27
N PHE A 146 -18.03 -6.92 -3.70
CA PHE A 146 -17.80 -7.15 -2.30
C PHE A 146 -16.94 -6.02 -1.73
N SER A 147 -17.31 -5.51 -0.56
CA SER A 147 -16.55 -4.48 0.15
C SER A 147 -16.37 -4.90 1.61
N ASN A 148 -15.32 -4.41 2.24
CA ASN A 148 -15.02 -4.63 3.67
C ASN A 148 -14.88 -6.11 4.06
N THR A 149 -14.45 -6.97 3.13
CA THR A 149 -14.26 -8.40 3.41
C THR A 149 -13.00 -8.96 2.75
N SER A 150 -12.35 -9.89 3.43
CA SER A 150 -11.23 -10.67 2.87
C SER A 150 -11.68 -12.01 2.26
N ILE A 151 -12.99 -12.33 2.36
CA ILE A 151 -13.55 -13.60 1.90
C ILE A 151 -14.90 -13.33 1.23
N ALA A 152 -15.11 -13.90 0.04
CA ALA A 152 -16.39 -13.85 -0.68
C ALA A 152 -16.86 -15.25 -1.05
N THR A 153 -18.12 -15.57 -0.76
CA THR A 153 -18.74 -16.84 -1.17
C THR A 153 -19.79 -16.58 -2.25
N LEU A 154 -19.64 -17.27 -3.37
CA LEU A 154 -20.52 -17.16 -4.54
C LEU A 154 -21.36 -18.41 -4.68
N SER A 155 -22.66 -18.26 -4.94
CA SER A 155 -23.52 -19.37 -5.37
C SER A 155 -23.31 -19.62 -6.87
N ILE A 156 -23.00 -20.86 -7.21
CA ILE A 156 -22.79 -21.32 -8.59
C ILE A 156 -23.79 -22.40 -9.00
N ARG A 157 -24.90 -22.52 -8.23
CA ARG A 157 -25.92 -23.57 -8.47
C ARG A 157 -26.55 -23.48 -9.86
N ALA A 158 -26.72 -22.28 -10.39
CA ALA A 158 -27.31 -22.03 -11.69
C ALA A 158 -26.37 -22.29 -12.87
N LEU A 159 -25.08 -22.57 -12.62
CA LEU A 159 -24.10 -22.86 -13.67
C LEU A 159 -24.22 -24.32 -14.09
N ALA A 160 -24.14 -24.58 -15.37
CA ALA A 160 -23.97 -25.94 -15.91
C ALA A 160 -22.59 -26.50 -15.51
N GLN A 161 -22.48 -27.83 -15.52
CA GLN A 161 -21.17 -28.48 -15.32
C GLN A 161 -20.18 -28.02 -16.41
N GLY A 162 -18.96 -27.75 -16.00
CA GLY A 162 -17.92 -27.28 -16.93
C GLY A 162 -16.85 -26.40 -16.28
N SER A 163 -15.97 -25.88 -17.13
CA SER A 163 -14.89 -24.97 -16.71
C SER A 163 -15.29 -23.51 -16.90
N TYR A 164 -14.91 -22.68 -15.93
CA TYR A 164 -15.18 -21.24 -15.88
C TYR A 164 -13.94 -20.48 -15.45
N PHE A 165 -13.88 -19.19 -15.76
CA PHE A 165 -12.94 -18.28 -15.14
C PHE A 165 -13.65 -17.37 -14.14
N ILE A 166 -13.03 -17.20 -12.99
CA ILE A 166 -13.36 -16.17 -12.00
C ILE A 166 -12.32 -15.08 -12.12
N LEU A 167 -12.75 -13.88 -12.49
CA LEU A 167 -11.92 -12.69 -12.58
C LEU A 167 -12.19 -11.84 -11.35
N VAL A 168 -11.18 -11.65 -10.53
CA VAL A 168 -11.24 -10.78 -9.34
C VAL A 168 -10.50 -9.49 -9.67
N GLU A 169 -11.22 -8.41 -9.75
CA GLU A 169 -10.72 -7.06 -10.02
C GLU A 169 -10.75 -6.25 -8.74
N GLN A 170 -9.58 -5.83 -8.26
CA GLN A 170 -9.40 -5.08 -7.04
C GLN A 170 -8.11 -4.27 -7.12
N ASN A 171 -8.12 -3.01 -6.63
CA ASN A 171 -6.95 -2.13 -6.63
C ASN A 171 -6.26 -1.98 -8.02
N GLY A 172 -7.06 -1.95 -9.10
CA GLY A 172 -6.55 -1.86 -10.48
C GLY A 172 -5.90 -3.15 -11.01
N LYS A 173 -5.86 -4.23 -10.23
CA LYS A 173 -5.34 -5.54 -10.64
C LYS A 173 -6.47 -6.51 -10.94
N VAL A 174 -6.28 -7.34 -11.96
CA VAL A 174 -7.19 -8.45 -12.28
C VAL A 174 -6.47 -9.77 -12.04
N THR A 175 -7.01 -10.57 -11.11
CA THR A 175 -6.56 -11.95 -10.88
C THR A 175 -7.52 -12.91 -11.55
N LYS A 176 -7.01 -13.80 -12.41
CA LYS A 176 -7.80 -14.80 -13.14
C LYS A 176 -7.58 -16.18 -12.51
N LEU A 177 -8.67 -16.80 -12.06
CA LEU A 177 -8.69 -18.12 -11.44
C LEU A 177 -9.55 -19.07 -12.28
N ARG A 178 -9.10 -20.30 -12.47
CA ARG A 178 -9.90 -21.35 -13.12
C ARG A 178 -10.76 -22.06 -12.08
N MET A 179 -12.04 -22.23 -12.37
CA MET A 179 -13.01 -22.98 -11.57
C MET A 179 -13.57 -24.13 -12.40
N VAL A 180 -13.72 -25.29 -11.79
CA VAL A 180 -14.43 -26.45 -12.35
C VAL A 180 -15.74 -26.62 -11.58
N LYS A 181 -16.87 -26.59 -12.30
CA LYS A 181 -18.22 -26.85 -11.76
C LYS A 181 -18.59 -28.31 -12.03
N GLU A 182 -18.90 -29.04 -10.97
CA GLU A 182 -19.50 -30.38 -10.97
C GLU A 182 -21.02 -30.35 -10.87
#